data_755f9ac1561d4dfd902fa0424891dda6
#
_entry.id   755f9ac1561d4dfd902fa0424891dda6
#
_cell.length_a   1.000
_cell.length_b   1.000
_cell.length_c   1.000
_cell.angle_alpha   90.00
_cell.angle_beta   90.00
_cell.angle_gamma   90.00
#
_symmetry.space_group_name_H-M   'P 1'
#
loop_
_entity.id
_entity.type
_entity.pdbx_description
1 polymer ?
#
loop_
_entity_poly.entity_id
_entity_poly.type
_entity_poly.pdbx_seq_one_letter_code
_entity_poly.pdbx_strand_id
1 'polypeptide(L)'
;NKKIILLDGDLADDADLYNFKKKYPNRFIQNGIAEQDMVSMAGGMSLMGLLPVVNSFASFLTARANEQIFNNASEKTKIIYISLYAGLLPAGAGKSHQSTRDISLMSNIPNMKIYHPYNYLEVKKILNHCIKKEKNNCSIRLSIGPPFKNQAKLNKNYKFVDGCGHVMAKSNQKYIIITYGQLMISQAFMVRELLKRS
;
A
#
# COMPACT_ATOMS: atom_id res chain seq x y z
N ASN A 1 -1.12 14.98 12.26
CA ASN A 1 0.16 15.56 11.88
C ASN A 1 -0.06 16.70 10.89
N LYS A 2 0.37 17.92 11.21
CA LYS A 2 0.18 19.13 10.37
C LYS A 2 1.06 19.12 9.10
N LYS A 3 2.09 18.29 9.06
CA LYS A 3 3.04 18.18 7.92
C LYS A 3 2.55 17.32 6.76
N ILE A 4 1.49 16.54 6.93
CA ILE A 4 0.98 15.65 5.88
C ILE A 4 0.33 16.47 4.78
N ILE A 5 0.80 16.27 3.54
CA ILE A 5 0.20 16.75 2.30
C ILE A 5 -0.20 15.53 1.48
N LEU A 6 -1.43 15.50 0.99
CA LEU A 6 -1.94 14.43 0.15
C LEU A 6 -1.98 14.92 -1.31
N LEU A 7 -1.26 14.20 -2.17
CA LEU A 7 -1.25 14.43 -3.62
C LEU A 7 -2.03 13.31 -4.29
N ASP A 8 -2.92 13.66 -5.18
CA ASP A 8 -3.85 12.72 -5.82
C ASP A 8 -3.78 12.80 -7.35
N GLY A 9 -3.65 11.64 -7.99
CA GLY A 9 -3.59 11.47 -9.43
C GLY A 9 -4.98 11.29 -10.08
N ASP A 10 -5.95 12.10 -9.68
CA ASP A 10 -7.34 12.08 -10.16
C ASP A 10 -8.14 10.83 -9.78
N LEU A 11 -7.89 10.32 -8.55
CA LEU A 11 -8.49 9.12 -8.02
C LEU A 11 -9.16 9.34 -6.65
N ALA A 12 -9.55 10.57 -6.35
CA ALA A 12 -10.14 10.92 -5.07
C ALA A 12 -11.44 10.14 -4.78
N ASP A 13 -12.21 9.80 -5.83
CA ASP A 13 -13.41 8.95 -5.75
C ASP A 13 -13.04 7.50 -5.41
N ASP A 14 -12.12 6.91 -6.16
CA ASP A 14 -11.71 5.52 -5.99
C ASP A 14 -11.04 5.25 -4.64
N ALA A 15 -10.41 6.27 -4.07
CA ALA A 15 -9.69 6.20 -2.79
C ALA A 15 -10.48 6.75 -1.60
N ASP A 16 -11.72 7.21 -1.77
CA ASP A 16 -12.56 7.85 -0.74
C ASP A 16 -11.82 8.98 0.01
N LEU A 17 -11.18 9.89 -0.74
CA LEU A 17 -10.35 10.96 -0.18
C LEU A 17 -11.13 12.26 0.12
N TYR A 18 -12.42 12.33 -0.19
CA TYR A 18 -13.22 13.54 -0.01
C TYR A 18 -13.28 14.05 1.41
N ASN A 19 -13.32 13.16 2.40
CA ASN A 19 -13.31 13.55 3.80
C ASN A 19 -12.02 14.28 4.18
N PHE A 20 -10.87 13.84 3.63
CA PHE A 20 -9.62 14.55 3.84
C PHE A 20 -9.59 15.89 3.11
N LYS A 21 -9.98 15.91 1.84
CA LYS A 21 -10.07 17.13 1.01
C LYS A 21 -10.97 18.18 1.65
N LYS A 22 -12.16 17.80 2.11
CA LYS A 22 -13.11 18.70 2.80
C LYS A 22 -12.56 19.26 4.10
N LYS A 23 -11.90 18.41 4.90
CA LYS A 23 -11.39 18.80 6.23
C LYS A 23 -10.09 19.58 6.16
N TYR A 24 -9.27 19.33 5.14
CA TYR A 24 -7.93 19.91 5.00
C TYR A 24 -7.65 20.37 3.57
N PRO A 25 -8.43 21.32 3.00
CA PRO A 25 -8.32 21.71 1.60
C PRO A 25 -6.92 22.20 1.21
N ASN A 26 -6.24 22.92 2.10
CA ASN A 26 -4.89 23.44 1.88
C ASN A 26 -3.78 22.35 2.01
N ARG A 27 -4.15 21.11 2.22
CA ARG A 27 -3.24 19.96 2.33
C ARG A 27 -3.63 18.83 1.39
N PHE A 28 -4.52 19.11 0.46
CA PHE A 28 -4.91 18.23 -0.62
C PHE A 28 -4.58 18.89 -1.95
N ILE A 29 -3.79 18.22 -2.76
CA ILE A 29 -3.38 18.67 -4.08
C ILE A 29 -3.91 17.68 -5.10
N GLN A 30 -4.81 18.16 -5.95
CA GLN A 30 -5.25 17.40 -7.12
C GLN A 30 -4.26 17.67 -8.26
N ASN A 31 -3.42 16.68 -8.57
CA ASN A 31 -2.35 16.82 -9.56
C ASN A 31 -2.80 16.46 -10.99
N GLY A 32 -3.97 15.85 -11.12
CA GLY A 32 -4.39 15.25 -12.39
C GLY A 32 -3.61 13.96 -12.70
N ILE A 33 -3.79 13.44 -13.91
CA ILE A 33 -3.13 12.19 -14.37
C ILE A 33 -1.69 12.53 -14.83
N ALA A 34 -0.82 12.84 -13.88
CA ALA A 34 0.56 13.25 -14.11
C ALA A 34 1.48 12.69 -13.00
N GLU A 35 1.62 11.36 -12.94
CA GLU A 35 2.32 10.67 -11.84
C GLU A 35 3.77 11.08 -11.69
N GLN A 36 4.48 11.35 -12.79
CA GLN A 36 5.88 11.79 -12.76
C GLN A 36 6.04 13.16 -12.11
N ASP A 37 5.19 14.12 -12.48
CA ASP A 37 5.15 15.46 -11.89
C ASP A 37 4.76 15.38 -10.40
N MET A 38 3.71 14.64 -10.08
CA MET A 38 3.23 14.43 -8.72
C MET A 38 4.32 13.88 -7.80
N VAL A 39 5.08 12.89 -8.26
CA VAL A 39 6.17 12.26 -7.49
C VAL A 39 7.37 13.20 -7.37
N SER A 40 7.70 13.97 -8.42
CA SER A 40 8.76 14.99 -8.37
C SER A 40 8.41 16.09 -7.36
N MET A 41 7.17 16.59 -7.40
CA MET A 41 6.66 17.58 -6.43
C MET A 41 6.73 17.04 -5.00
N ALA A 42 6.34 15.78 -4.78
CA ALA A 42 6.44 15.12 -3.49
C ALA A 42 7.89 15.07 -2.98
N GLY A 43 8.86 14.85 -3.87
CA GLY A 43 10.29 14.91 -3.54
C GLY A 43 10.69 16.25 -2.96
N GLY A 44 10.40 17.33 -3.67
CA GLY A 44 10.67 18.70 -3.21
C GLY A 44 10.00 19.02 -1.88
N MET A 45 8.72 18.64 -1.72
CA MET A 45 8.00 18.82 -0.44
C MET A 45 8.66 18.05 0.72
N SER A 46 9.13 16.82 0.45
CA SER A 46 9.81 16.02 1.48
C SER A 46 11.11 16.67 1.92
N LEU A 47 11.91 17.20 1.00
CA LEU A 47 13.15 17.93 1.29
C LEU A 47 12.89 19.19 2.11
N MET A 48 11.72 19.82 1.94
CA MET A 48 11.27 20.96 2.75
C MET A 48 10.66 20.56 4.12
N GLY A 49 10.76 19.28 4.49
CA GLY A 49 10.33 18.77 5.81
C GLY A 49 8.83 18.50 5.93
N LEU A 50 8.08 18.46 4.84
CA LEU A 50 6.72 17.97 4.78
C LEU A 50 6.72 16.43 4.70
N LEU A 51 5.54 15.83 4.87
CA LEU A 51 5.31 14.40 4.69
C LEU A 51 4.29 14.18 3.55
N PRO A 52 4.75 14.05 2.31
CA PRO A 52 3.86 13.78 1.20
C PRO A 52 3.30 12.36 1.28
N VAL A 53 2.01 12.26 0.96
CA VAL A 53 1.31 11.01 0.69
C VAL A 53 0.83 11.09 -0.75
N VAL A 54 1.35 10.24 -1.60
CA VAL A 54 1.06 10.22 -3.04
C VAL A 54 0.09 9.09 -3.32
N ASN A 55 -1.02 9.39 -3.99
CA ASN A 55 -2.08 8.43 -4.30
C ASN A 55 -2.29 8.29 -5.80
N SER A 56 -2.13 7.08 -6.33
CA SER A 56 -2.51 6.71 -7.70
C SER A 56 -2.67 5.19 -7.84
N PHE A 57 -3.13 4.73 -9.00
CA PHE A 57 -3.13 3.29 -9.32
C PHE A 57 -1.73 2.71 -9.33
N ALA A 58 -1.58 1.53 -8.73
CA ALA A 58 -0.29 0.86 -8.63
C ALA A 58 0.40 0.67 -9.99
N SER A 59 -0.35 0.31 -11.03
CA SER A 59 0.17 0.12 -12.39
C SER A 59 0.78 1.39 -12.98
N PHE A 60 0.22 2.56 -12.66
CA PHE A 60 0.69 3.84 -13.20
C PHE A 60 1.76 4.45 -12.30
N LEU A 61 1.51 4.53 -11.02
CA LEU A 61 2.45 5.11 -10.06
C LEU A 61 3.81 4.42 -10.12
N THR A 62 3.83 3.08 -10.04
CA THR A 62 5.08 2.34 -9.96
C THR A 62 5.83 2.20 -11.29
N ALA A 63 5.12 2.26 -12.41
CA ALA A 63 5.74 2.13 -13.73
C ALA A 63 6.08 3.47 -14.38
N ARG A 64 5.13 4.44 -14.40
CA ARG A 64 5.36 5.72 -15.06
C ARG A 64 6.31 6.63 -14.28
N ALA A 65 6.21 6.63 -12.95
CA ALA A 65 7.01 7.49 -12.09
C ALA A 65 8.19 6.74 -11.43
N ASN A 66 8.60 5.59 -11.94
CA ASN A 66 9.65 4.77 -11.32
C ASN A 66 10.96 5.52 -11.17
N GLU A 67 11.38 6.25 -12.21
CA GLU A 67 12.60 7.07 -12.19
C GLU A 67 12.52 8.15 -11.09
N GLN A 68 11.41 8.88 -11.01
CA GLN A 68 11.22 9.92 -10.01
C GLN A 68 11.19 9.35 -8.59
N ILE A 69 10.60 8.15 -8.41
CA ILE A 69 10.63 7.44 -7.13
C ILE A 69 12.07 7.05 -6.75
N PHE A 70 12.85 6.56 -7.72
CA PHE A 70 14.26 6.21 -7.52
C PHE A 70 15.09 7.45 -7.15
N ASN A 71 14.94 8.55 -7.88
CA ASN A 71 15.63 9.79 -7.62
C ASN A 71 15.32 10.32 -6.21
N ASN A 72 14.04 10.35 -5.83
CA ASN A 72 13.60 10.72 -4.49
C ASN A 72 14.22 9.83 -3.40
N ALA A 73 14.31 8.53 -3.64
CA ALA A 73 14.93 7.61 -2.69
C ALA A 73 16.43 7.84 -2.54
N SER A 74 17.12 8.19 -3.65
CA SER A 74 18.56 8.54 -3.66
C SER A 74 18.83 9.82 -2.85
N GLU A 75 17.90 10.77 -2.88
CA GLU A 75 17.93 12.00 -2.07
C GLU A 75 17.48 11.80 -0.62
N LYS A 76 17.22 10.55 -0.21
CA LYS A 76 16.81 10.19 1.15
C LYS A 76 15.53 10.90 1.61
N THR A 77 14.62 11.14 0.69
CA THR A 77 13.28 11.69 1.02
C THR A 77 12.47 10.71 1.85
N LYS A 78 11.39 11.21 2.47
CA LYS A 78 10.39 10.41 3.13
C LYS A 78 9.02 10.66 2.51
N ILE A 79 8.55 9.75 1.68
CA ILE A 79 7.27 9.81 0.96
C ILE A 79 6.51 8.51 1.21
N ILE A 80 5.19 8.61 1.35
CA ILE A 80 4.29 7.45 1.44
C ILE A 80 3.54 7.34 0.11
N TYR A 81 3.81 6.28 -0.64
CA TYR A 81 3.15 5.95 -1.90
C TYR A 81 1.98 5.01 -1.63
N ILE A 82 0.76 5.44 -1.92
CA ILE A 82 -0.45 4.62 -1.86
C ILE A 82 -0.71 4.09 -3.27
N SER A 83 -0.51 2.79 -3.44
CA SER A 83 -0.62 2.09 -4.71
C SER A 83 -1.96 1.36 -4.75
N LEU A 84 -2.99 2.02 -5.33
CA LEU A 84 -4.33 1.45 -5.46
C LEU A 84 -4.37 0.36 -6.53
N TYR A 85 -5.30 -0.57 -6.40
CA TYR A 85 -5.53 -1.66 -7.34
C TYR A 85 -4.27 -2.49 -7.61
N ALA A 86 -3.49 -2.74 -6.56
CA ALA A 86 -2.27 -3.52 -6.66
C ALA A 86 -2.56 -5.01 -6.94
N GLY A 87 -1.89 -5.56 -7.93
CA GLY A 87 -2.02 -6.96 -8.36
C GLY A 87 -2.89 -7.15 -9.60
N LEU A 88 -3.42 -8.35 -9.78
CA LEU A 88 -4.22 -8.75 -10.94
C LEU A 88 -5.66 -8.23 -10.94
N LEU A 89 -6.20 -7.93 -9.78
CA LEU A 89 -7.55 -7.41 -9.63
C LEU A 89 -7.53 -5.88 -9.39
N PRO A 90 -8.50 -5.13 -9.92
CA PRO A 90 -9.63 -5.56 -10.74
C PRO A 90 -9.20 -5.90 -12.17
N ALA A 91 -9.92 -6.85 -12.79
CA ALA A 91 -9.73 -7.20 -14.19
C ALA A 91 -10.59 -6.36 -15.15
N GLY A 92 -11.60 -5.66 -14.64
CA GLY A 92 -12.60 -4.94 -15.44
C GLY A 92 -12.04 -3.84 -16.34
N ALA A 93 -11.04 -3.10 -15.88
CA ALA A 93 -10.37 -2.07 -16.66
C ALA A 93 -9.29 -2.62 -17.62
N GLY A 94 -9.08 -3.92 -17.65
CA GLY A 94 -8.12 -4.60 -18.51
C GLY A 94 -6.67 -4.54 -18.02
N LYS A 95 -5.79 -5.11 -18.81
CA LYS A 95 -4.37 -5.33 -18.48
C LYS A 95 -3.57 -4.04 -18.20
N SER A 96 -3.99 -2.91 -18.74
CA SER A 96 -3.33 -1.62 -18.50
C SER A 96 -3.43 -1.17 -17.03
N HIS A 97 -4.45 -1.61 -16.31
CA HIS A 97 -4.68 -1.29 -14.89
C HIS A 97 -4.22 -2.39 -13.95
N GLN A 98 -3.90 -3.57 -14.48
CA GLN A 98 -3.38 -4.68 -13.68
C GLN A 98 -1.92 -4.44 -13.30
N SER A 99 -1.63 -4.40 -12.02
CA SER A 99 -0.30 -4.13 -11.51
C SER A 99 0.43 -5.42 -11.16
N THR A 100 0.96 -6.08 -12.17
CA THR A 100 1.70 -7.35 -12.01
C THR A 100 3.18 -7.16 -11.70
N ARG A 101 3.71 -5.95 -11.89
CA ARG A 101 5.14 -5.61 -11.79
C ARG A 101 5.48 -4.70 -10.62
N ASP A 102 4.50 -4.21 -9.89
CA ASP A 102 4.70 -3.17 -8.86
C ASP A 102 5.68 -3.59 -7.76
N ILE A 103 5.63 -4.84 -7.30
CA ILE A 103 6.59 -5.34 -6.30
C ILE A 103 8.01 -5.33 -6.86
N SER A 104 8.23 -5.86 -8.06
CA SER A 104 9.56 -5.92 -8.67
C SER A 104 10.12 -4.52 -8.95
N LEU A 105 9.29 -3.59 -9.41
CA LEU A 105 9.68 -2.21 -9.64
C LEU A 105 10.04 -1.49 -8.35
N MET A 106 9.23 -1.63 -7.31
CA MET A 106 9.45 -0.96 -6.03
C MET A 106 10.54 -1.61 -5.18
N SER A 107 10.79 -2.92 -5.34
CA SER A 107 11.85 -3.62 -4.59
C SER A 107 13.26 -3.24 -5.03
N ASN A 108 13.43 -2.69 -6.23
CA ASN A 108 14.71 -2.16 -6.71
C ASN A 108 14.99 -0.72 -6.26
N ILE A 109 14.05 -0.05 -5.62
CA ILE A 109 14.24 1.31 -5.11
C ILE A 109 15.02 1.26 -3.79
N PRO A 110 16.10 2.04 -3.62
CA PRO A 110 16.89 2.05 -2.40
C PRO A 110 16.05 2.34 -1.15
N ASN A 111 16.20 1.50 -0.13
CA ASN A 111 15.54 1.64 1.17
C ASN A 111 13.99 1.71 1.12
N MET A 112 13.36 1.29 0.03
CA MET A 112 11.92 1.25 -0.09
C MET A 112 11.33 0.17 0.83
N LYS A 113 10.36 0.55 1.63
CA LYS A 113 9.54 -0.37 2.43
C LYS A 113 8.24 -0.66 1.71
N ILE A 114 7.97 -1.94 1.41
CA ILE A 114 6.75 -2.36 0.70
C ILE A 114 5.84 -3.07 1.69
N TYR A 115 4.61 -2.59 1.80
CA TYR A 115 3.58 -3.15 2.67
C TYR A 115 2.38 -3.61 1.83
N HIS A 116 1.85 -4.78 2.14
CA HIS A 116 0.62 -5.29 1.53
C HIS A 116 -0.35 -5.74 2.63
N PRO A 117 -1.15 -4.82 3.15
CA PRO A 117 -2.05 -5.11 4.25
C PRO A 117 -3.12 -6.12 3.86
N TYR A 118 -3.51 -6.92 4.82
CA TYR A 118 -4.54 -7.93 4.69
C TYR A 118 -5.96 -7.37 4.82
N ASN A 119 -6.15 -6.38 5.69
CA ASN A 119 -7.46 -5.78 5.97
C ASN A 119 -7.33 -4.33 6.46
N TYR A 120 -8.49 -3.67 6.66
CA TYR A 120 -8.55 -2.29 7.14
C TYR A 120 -7.77 -2.03 8.44
N LEU A 121 -7.83 -2.95 9.41
CA LEU A 121 -7.11 -2.77 10.68
C LEU A 121 -5.59 -2.72 10.46
N GLU A 122 -5.10 -3.55 9.56
CA GLU A 122 -3.68 -3.58 9.19
C GLU A 122 -3.29 -2.34 8.39
N VAL A 123 -4.12 -1.88 7.44
CA VAL A 123 -3.92 -0.60 6.74
C VAL A 123 -3.73 0.53 7.75
N LYS A 124 -4.62 0.65 8.73
CA LYS A 124 -4.53 1.69 9.76
C LYS A 124 -3.24 1.60 10.58
N LYS A 125 -2.81 0.39 10.93
CA LYS A 125 -1.58 0.18 11.73
C LYS A 125 -0.32 0.48 10.91
N ILE A 126 -0.25 0.00 9.67
CA ILE A 126 0.85 0.25 8.74
C ILE A 126 0.96 1.75 8.44
N LEU A 127 -0.14 2.41 8.10
CA LEU A 127 -0.13 3.85 7.82
C LEU A 127 0.35 4.65 9.05
N ASN A 128 -0.10 4.30 10.25
CA ASN A 128 0.41 4.92 11.48
C ASN A 128 1.91 4.68 11.69
N HIS A 129 2.41 3.48 11.36
CA HIS A 129 3.83 3.16 11.43
C HIS A 129 4.62 4.01 10.43
N CYS A 130 4.20 4.04 9.16
CA CYS A 130 4.83 4.85 8.12
C CYS A 130 4.88 6.34 8.47
N ILE A 131 3.81 6.88 9.06
CA ILE A 131 3.75 8.29 9.46
C ILE A 131 4.67 8.61 10.66
N LYS A 132 4.71 7.71 11.67
CA LYS A 132 5.28 8.05 12.98
C LYS A 132 6.67 7.47 13.22
N LYS A 133 7.00 6.33 12.64
CA LYS A 133 8.20 5.55 12.99
C LYS A 133 9.15 5.35 11.83
N GLU A 134 8.62 5.01 10.64
CA GLU A 134 9.47 4.77 9.48
C GLU A 134 10.13 6.08 9.02
N LYS A 135 11.39 5.99 8.60
CA LYS A 135 12.16 7.13 8.10
C LYS A 135 12.35 7.10 6.59
N ASN A 136 12.22 5.93 6.00
CA ASN A 136 12.38 5.69 4.57
C ASN A 136 11.08 5.88 3.79
N ASN A 137 11.19 5.83 2.48
CA ASN A 137 10.04 5.78 1.60
C ASN A 137 9.23 4.50 1.82
N CYS A 138 7.90 4.61 1.77
CA CYS A 138 6.98 3.50 1.95
C CYS A 138 6.06 3.35 0.75
N SER A 139 5.88 2.14 0.26
CA SER A 139 4.83 1.79 -0.70
C SER A 139 3.79 0.91 -0.02
N ILE A 140 2.55 1.38 0.06
CA ILE A 140 1.43 0.63 0.63
C ILE A 140 0.56 0.16 -0.53
N ARG A 141 0.57 -1.15 -0.77
CA ARG A 141 -0.20 -1.81 -1.83
C ARG A 141 -1.61 -2.07 -1.35
N LEU A 142 -2.60 -1.51 -2.01
CA LEU A 142 -4.01 -1.72 -1.71
C LEU A 142 -4.67 -2.49 -2.86
N SER A 143 -4.97 -3.75 -2.62
CA SER A 143 -5.74 -4.57 -3.56
C SER A 143 -7.22 -4.27 -3.42
N ILE A 144 -7.95 -4.33 -4.52
CA ILE A 144 -9.41 -4.32 -4.53
C ILE A 144 -9.93 -5.76 -4.51
N GLY A 145 -11.06 -5.96 -3.92
CA GLY A 145 -11.78 -7.23 -3.92
C GLY A 145 -12.83 -7.26 -2.80
N PRO A 146 -13.88 -8.04 -2.96
CA PRO A 146 -14.86 -8.19 -1.91
C PRO A 146 -14.19 -8.80 -0.68
N PRO A 147 -14.57 -8.37 0.52
CA PRO A 147 -14.16 -9.06 1.73
C PRO A 147 -14.69 -10.51 1.65
N PHE A 148 -13.79 -11.47 1.73
CA PHE A 148 -14.21 -12.88 1.77
C PHE A 148 -15.00 -13.12 3.04
N LYS A 149 -16.16 -13.78 2.93
CA LYS A 149 -17.08 -14.06 4.08
C LYS A 149 -16.40 -14.75 5.26
N ASN A 150 -15.31 -15.49 5.01
CA ASN A 150 -14.54 -16.24 6.01
C ASN A 150 -13.16 -15.60 6.30
N GLN A 151 -13.04 -14.28 6.28
CA GLN A 151 -11.78 -13.63 6.67
C GLN A 151 -11.43 -14.01 8.12
N ALA A 152 -10.25 -14.57 8.30
CA ALA A 152 -9.68 -14.73 9.62
C ALA A 152 -9.60 -13.35 10.29
N LYS A 153 -10.34 -13.17 11.35
CA LYS A 153 -10.31 -11.92 12.11
C LYS A 153 -8.95 -11.82 12.79
N LEU A 154 -8.20 -10.78 12.50
CA LEU A 154 -7.06 -10.45 13.34
C LEU A 154 -7.55 -10.27 14.78
N ASN A 155 -6.82 -10.86 15.71
CA ASN A 155 -7.10 -10.70 17.12
C ASN A 155 -7.16 -9.19 17.46
N LYS A 156 -8.08 -8.77 18.33
CA LYS A 156 -8.16 -7.39 18.81
C LYS A 156 -6.83 -6.90 19.38
N ASN A 157 -6.02 -7.81 19.93
CA ASN A 157 -4.70 -7.54 20.49
C ASN A 157 -3.55 -7.61 19.45
N TYR A 158 -3.86 -7.76 18.15
CA TYR A 158 -2.85 -7.78 17.11
C TYR A 158 -1.99 -6.52 17.15
N LYS A 159 -0.66 -6.71 17.29
CA LYS A 159 0.34 -5.65 17.21
C LYS A 159 1.07 -5.79 15.88
N PHE A 160 1.05 -4.75 15.09
CA PHE A 160 1.91 -4.67 13.91
C PHE A 160 3.35 -4.44 14.36
N VAL A 161 4.27 -5.28 13.89
CA VAL A 161 5.72 -5.14 14.08
C VAL A 161 6.35 -5.24 12.70
N ASP A 162 7.09 -4.21 12.30
CA ASP A 162 7.76 -4.18 11.00
C ASP A 162 8.75 -5.34 10.87
N GLY A 163 8.76 -5.99 9.70
CA GLY A 163 9.63 -7.14 9.42
C GLY A 163 9.24 -8.46 10.12
N CYS A 164 8.16 -8.50 10.89
CA CYS A 164 7.72 -9.70 11.60
C CYS A 164 6.46 -10.32 10.99
N GLY A 165 6.50 -11.64 10.79
CA GLY A 165 5.31 -12.42 10.45
C GLY A 165 4.36 -12.56 11.65
N HIS A 166 3.06 -12.76 11.35
CA HIS A 166 2.03 -13.01 12.35
C HIS A 166 1.43 -14.39 12.16
N VAL A 167 1.39 -15.18 13.24
CA VAL A 167 0.75 -16.50 13.24
C VAL A 167 -0.77 -16.33 13.33
N MET A 168 -1.46 -16.53 12.22
CA MET A 168 -2.91 -16.40 12.14
C MET A 168 -3.66 -17.68 12.56
N ALA A 169 -3.04 -18.84 12.38
CA ALA A 169 -3.59 -20.13 12.78
C ALA A 169 -2.49 -21.11 13.16
N LYS A 170 -2.73 -21.89 14.19
CA LYS A 170 -1.84 -22.96 14.64
C LYS A 170 -2.44 -24.32 14.32
N SER A 171 -1.61 -25.31 14.04
CA SER A 171 -1.96 -26.71 13.98
C SER A 171 -0.74 -27.57 14.31
N ASN A 172 -0.96 -28.87 14.57
CA ASN A 172 0.12 -29.83 14.82
C ASN A 172 0.62 -30.48 13.52
N GLN A 173 0.32 -29.89 12.37
CA GLN A 173 0.72 -30.41 11.06
C GLN A 173 2.17 -30.06 10.73
N LYS A 174 2.78 -30.89 9.86
CA LYS A 174 4.18 -30.73 9.43
C LYS A 174 4.40 -29.55 8.47
N TYR A 175 3.33 -29.00 7.89
CA TYR A 175 3.43 -27.98 6.85
C TYR A 175 3.08 -26.60 7.40
N ILE A 176 3.78 -25.59 6.88
CA ILE A 176 3.55 -24.17 7.19
C ILE A 176 3.17 -23.47 5.87
N ILE A 177 2.06 -22.76 5.87
CA ILE A 177 1.67 -21.86 4.78
C ILE A 177 2.07 -20.45 5.16
N ILE A 178 2.98 -19.85 4.39
CA ILE A 178 3.41 -18.45 4.54
C ILE A 178 2.79 -17.66 3.40
N THR A 179 2.10 -16.58 3.71
CA THR A 179 1.39 -15.77 2.71
C THR A 179 1.22 -14.33 3.19
N TYR A 180 0.83 -13.43 2.27
CA TYR A 180 0.56 -12.02 2.55
C TYR A 180 -0.52 -11.45 1.63
N GLY A 181 -1.09 -10.31 2.03
CA GLY A 181 -2.14 -9.63 1.29
C GLY A 181 -3.51 -10.30 1.40
N GLN A 182 -4.55 -9.52 1.14
CA GLN A 182 -5.93 -9.91 1.37
C GLN A 182 -6.35 -11.18 0.63
N LEU A 183 -6.06 -11.26 -0.66
CA LEU A 183 -6.49 -12.37 -1.50
C LEU A 183 -5.83 -13.69 -1.09
N MET A 184 -4.50 -13.68 -0.99
CA MET A 184 -3.73 -14.91 -0.75
C MET A 184 -3.92 -15.45 0.67
N ILE A 185 -4.10 -14.61 1.66
CA ILE A 185 -4.44 -15.05 3.03
C ILE A 185 -5.79 -15.77 3.02
N SER A 186 -6.77 -15.26 2.28
CA SER A 186 -8.08 -15.92 2.16
C SER A 186 -7.96 -17.30 1.48
N GLN A 187 -7.17 -17.42 0.42
CA GLN A 187 -6.90 -18.69 -0.25
C GLN A 187 -6.17 -19.69 0.69
N ALA A 188 -5.19 -19.20 1.45
CA ALA A 188 -4.48 -20.04 2.42
C ALA A 188 -5.42 -20.64 3.48
N PHE A 189 -6.42 -19.88 3.94
CA PHE A 189 -7.44 -20.42 4.85
C PHE A 189 -8.32 -21.47 4.17
N MET A 190 -8.70 -21.29 2.91
CA MET A 190 -9.46 -22.30 2.17
C MET A 190 -8.63 -23.59 2.01
N VAL A 191 -7.38 -23.50 1.61
CA VAL A 191 -6.47 -24.67 1.50
C VAL A 191 -6.33 -25.37 2.85
N ARG A 192 -6.15 -24.62 3.94
CA ARG A 192 -6.06 -25.18 5.28
C ARG A 192 -7.30 -25.99 5.66
N GLU A 193 -8.51 -25.52 5.33
CA GLU A 193 -9.74 -26.27 5.64
C GLU A 193 -9.91 -27.51 4.74
N LEU A 194 -9.42 -27.47 3.51
CA LEU A 194 -9.38 -28.66 2.64
C LEU A 194 -8.43 -29.73 3.18
N LEU A 195 -7.22 -29.34 3.59
CA LEU A 195 -6.20 -30.24 4.15
C LEU A 195 -6.57 -30.84 5.51
N LYS A 196 -7.53 -30.27 6.24
CA LYS A 196 -8.04 -30.89 7.48
C LYS A 196 -9.02 -32.02 7.20
N ARG A 197 -9.59 -32.08 6.01
CA ARG A 197 -10.60 -33.07 5.62
C ARG A 197 -9.98 -34.28 4.94
N SER A 198 -8.71 -34.18 4.52
CA SER A 198 -7.90 -35.26 3.98
C SER A 198 -7.10 -35.95 5.10
#